data_0ea03c0c1c7004cd54ba947a2fc00417
#
_entry.id   0ea03c0c1c7004cd54ba947a2fc00417
#
_cell.length_a   1.000
_cell.length_b   1.000
_cell.length_c   1.000
_cell.angle_alpha   90.00
_cell.angle_beta   90.00
_cell.angle_gamma   90.00
#
_symmetry.space_group_name_H-M   'P 1'
#
loop_
_entity.id
_entity.type
_entity.pdbx_description
1 polymer ?
#
loop_
_entity_poly.entity_id
_entity_poly.type
_entity_poly.pdbx_seq_one_letter_code
_entity_poly.pdbx_strand_id
1 'polypeptide(L)'
;MPNREIVFIVYASNVEKSVEFYSQHLGLTVDFTSPRYVTFDLGDGVSLAVWSGESQALSSAPTRTSEVCLNVDKDEVLKVYNNWTATGVEVLEEPHEDVFGTTFVVADPDGNRVRVAPID
;
A
#
# COMPACT_ATOMS: atom_id res chain seq x y z
N MET A 1 23.48 -1.05 -14.18
CA MET A 1 22.78 -2.21 -14.71
C MET A 1 21.68 -1.74 -15.64
N PRO A 2 21.72 -2.13 -16.91
CA PRO A 2 20.70 -1.69 -17.84
C PRO A 2 19.33 -2.33 -17.60
N ASN A 3 19.32 -3.54 -17.05
CA ASN A 3 18.06 -4.24 -16.78
C ASN A 3 17.95 -4.54 -15.30
N ARG A 4 17.02 -3.87 -14.65
CA ARG A 4 16.83 -4.05 -13.21
C ARG A 4 15.33 -4.03 -12.90
N GLU A 5 14.92 -4.98 -12.06
CA GLU A 5 13.59 -4.99 -11.48
C GLU A 5 13.71 -4.86 -9.99
N ILE A 6 12.85 -4.06 -9.41
CA ILE A 6 12.71 -3.95 -7.96
C ILE A 6 11.27 -4.29 -7.64
N VAL A 7 11.07 -5.23 -6.74
CA VAL A 7 9.73 -5.63 -6.31
C VAL A 7 9.60 -5.37 -4.83
N PHE A 8 8.62 -4.56 -4.46
CA PHE A 8 8.26 -4.36 -3.07
C PHE A 8 7.15 -5.35 -2.75
N ILE A 9 7.38 -6.22 -1.79
CA ILE A 9 6.43 -7.28 -1.47
C ILE A 9 5.66 -6.94 -0.20
N VAL A 10 4.34 -7.00 -0.31
CA VAL A 10 3.43 -6.84 0.82
C VAL A 10 2.81 -8.20 1.10
N TYR A 11 2.95 -8.67 2.33
CA TYR A 11 2.36 -9.96 2.70
C TYR A 11 0.86 -9.82 2.95
N ALA A 12 0.11 -10.80 2.51
CA ALA A 12 -1.35 -10.78 2.63
C ALA A 12 -1.87 -12.17 3.01
N SER A 13 -2.74 -12.21 4.00
CA SER A 13 -3.42 -13.46 4.37
C SER A 13 -4.47 -13.84 3.33
N ASN A 14 -5.06 -12.84 2.68
CA ASN A 14 -6.05 -13.04 1.62
C ASN A 14 -5.66 -12.16 0.44
N VAL A 15 -5.06 -12.78 -0.57
CA VAL A 15 -4.54 -12.04 -1.73
C VAL A 15 -5.64 -11.27 -2.45
N GLU A 16 -6.82 -11.87 -2.61
CA GLU A 16 -7.92 -11.20 -3.32
C GLU A 16 -8.34 -9.90 -2.63
N LYS A 17 -8.46 -9.91 -1.31
CA LYS A 17 -8.83 -8.71 -0.54
C LYS A 17 -7.77 -7.63 -0.67
N SER A 18 -6.50 -8.02 -0.60
CA SER A 18 -5.40 -7.07 -0.71
C SER A 18 -5.29 -6.50 -2.13
N VAL A 19 -5.49 -7.33 -3.15
CA VAL A 19 -5.51 -6.85 -4.53
C VAL A 19 -6.64 -5.84 -4.71
N GLU A 20 -7.80 -6.12 -4.16
CA GLU A 20 -8.93 -5.19 -4.23
C GLU A 20 -8.58 -3.86 -3.53
N PHE A 21 -7.96 -3.95 -2.35
CA PHE A 21 -7.54 -2.77 -1.60
C PHE A 21 -6.60 -1.88 -2.43
N TYR A 22 -5.51 -2.46 -2.98
CA TYR A 22 -4.52 -1.68 -3.71
C TYR A 22 -5.05 -1.19 -5.06
N SER A 23 -5.94 -1.94 -5.69
CA SER A 23 -6.58 -1.50 -6.94
C SER A 23 -7.53 -0.34 -6.68
N GLN A 24 -8.38 -0.45 -5.67
CA GLN A 24 -9.40 0.57 -5.38
C GLN A 24 -8.82 1.84 -4.78
N HIS A 25 -7.97 1.70 -3.78
CA HIS A 25 -7.50 2.86 -3.02
C HIS A 25 -6.29 3.54 -3.66
N LEU A 26 -5.34 2.76 -4.17
CA LEU A 26 -4.15 3.35 -4.79
C LEU A 26 -4.26 3.42 -6.31
N GLY A 27 -5.32 2.86 -6.89
CA GLY A 27 -5.51 2.92 -8.33
C GLY A 27 -4.49 2.11 -9.12
N LEU A 28 -3.91 1.08 -8.50
CA LEU A 28 -2.90 0.28 -9.18
C LEU A 28 -3.53 -0.72 -10.14
N THR A 29 -2.84 -0.96 -11.23
CA THR A 29 -3.31 -1.89 -12.27
C THR A 29 -2.54 -3.20 -12.17
N VAL A 30 -3.29 -4.31 -12.12
CA VAL A 30 -2.69 -5.64 -12.03
C VAL A 30 -1.90 -5.94 -13.30
N ASP A 31 -0.69 -6.47 -13.12
CA ASP A 31 0.21 -6.85 -14.21
C ASP A 31 0.28 -8.37 -14.36
N PHE A 32 0.44 -9.08 -13.25
CA PHE A 32 0.54 -10.54 -13.26
C PHE A 32 -0.32 -11.10 -12.13
N THR A 33 -1.03 -12.18 -12.41
CA THR A 33 -1.92 -12.81 -11.44
C THR A 33 -1.62 -14.30 -11.32
N SER A 34 -1.48 -14.76 -10.08
CA SER A 34 -1.50 -16.19 -9.75
C SER A 34 -2.27 -16.31 -8.43
N PRO A 35 -2.61 -17.53 -7.99
CA PRO A 35 -3.44 -17.68 -6.80
C PRO A 35 -2.86 -17.09 -5.52
N ARG A 36 -1.52 -17.02 -5.40
CA ARG A 36 -0.87 -16.58 -4.17
C ARG A 36 0.06 -15.40 -4.36
N TYR A 37 0.15 -14.86 -5.57
CA TYR A 37 1.10 -13.81 -5.89
C TYR A 37 0.57 -12.96 -7.04
N VAL A 38 0.36 -11.70 -6.79
CA VAL A 38 -0.17 -10.74 -7.77
C VAL A 38 0.73 -9.53 -7.78
N THR A 39 1.12 -9.06 -8.96
CA THR A 39 1.95 -7.87 -9.09
C THR A 39 1.21 -6.73 -9.75
N PHE A 40 1.60 -5.53 -9.35
CA PHE A 40 1.17 -4.27 -9.97
C PHE A 40 2.40 -3.60 -10.54
N ASP A 41 2.35 -3.20 -11.80
CA ASP A 41 3.47 -2.51 -12.44
C ASP A 41 3.46 -1.04 -12.02
N LEU A 42 4.58 -0.57 -11.49
CA LEU A 42 4.74 0.82 -11.07
C LEU A 42 5.60 1.61 -12.07
N GLY A 43 6.01 0.98 -13.16
CA GLY A 43 6.84 1.62 -14.17
C GLY A 43 8.33 1.46 -13.91
N ASP A 44 9.11 1.59 -14.96
CA ASP A 44 10.58 1.64 -14.89
C ASP A 44 11.22 0.46 -14.15
N GLY A 45 10.65 -0.73 -14.30
CA GLY A 45 11.21 -1.94 -13.67
C GLY A 45 10.93 -2.03 -12.18
N VAL A 46 9.89 -1.35 -11.70
CA VAL A 46 9.48 -1.39 -10.30
C VAL A 46 8.07 -1.95 -10.21
N SER A 47 7.85 -2.85 -9.28
CA SER A 47 6.54 -3.48 -9.05
C SER A 47 6.22 -3.51 -7.57
N LEU A 48 4.93 -3.50 -7.26
CA LEU A 48 4.43 -3.86 -5.95
C LEU A 48 3.80 -5.24 -6.08
N ALA A 49 4.15 -6.15 -5.19
CA ALA A 49 3.58 -7.48 -5.19
C ALA A 49 2.80 -7.74 -3.91
N VAL A 50 1.68 -8.42 -4.05
CA VAL A 50 0.90 -8.94 -2.93
C VAL A 50 1.13 -10.44 -2.93
N TRP A 51 1.62 -11.00 -1.83
CA TRP A 51 2.01 -12.41 -1.75
C TRP A 51 1.53 -13.03 -0.44
N SER A 52 0.91 -14.21 -0.54
CA SER A 52 0.50 -14.92 0.68
C SER A 52 1.69 -15.56 1.39
N GLY A 53 2.79 -15.81 0.66
CA GLY A 53 4.02 -16.34 1.26
C GLY A 53 3.78 -17.61 2.10
N GLU A 54 4.67 -17.80 3.05
CA GLU A 54 4.47 -18.79 4.08
C GLU A 54 3.74 -18.11 5.25
N SER A 55 2.72 -18.77 5.77
CA SER A 55 1.96 -18.19 6.89
C SER A 55 2.87 -17.84 8.07
N GLN A 56 3.96 -18.58 8.23
CA GLN A 56 4.94 -18.31 9.28
C GLN A 56 5.62 -16.95 9.10
N ALA A 57 5.82 -16.51 7.86
CA ALA A 57 6.45 -15.21 7.61
C ALA A 57 5.60 -14.06 8.16
N LEU A 58 4.27 -14.17 8.04
CA LEU A 58 3.36 -13.16 8.59
C LEU A 58 3.32 -13.21 10.10
N SER A 59 3.19 -14.41 10.66
CA SER A 59 3.01 -14.56 12.11
C SER A 59 4.28 -14.26 12.90
N SER A 60 5.46 -14.41 12.29
CA SER A 60 6.73 -14.17 12.97
C SER A 60 7.20 -12.72 12.89
N ALA A 61 6.57 -11.88 12.08
CA ALA A 61 6.96 -10.48 11.96
C ALA A 61 6.42 -9.69 13.16
N PRO A 62 7.27 -9.28 14.09
CA PRO A 62 6.79 -8.60 15.32
C PRO A 62 6.25 -7.20 15.05
N THR A 63 6.79 -6.51 14.06
CA THR A 63 6.34 -5.17 13.69
C THR A 63 6.44 -4.98 12.19
N ARG A 64 5.68 -4.01 11.69
CA ARG A 64 5.78 -3.58 10.29
C ARG A 64 6.70 -2.38 10.23
N THR A 65 7.86 -2.54 9.60
CA THR A 65 8.88 -1.49 9.54
C THR A 65 8.94 -0.76 8.20
N SER A 66 8.09 -1.13 7.26
CA SER A 66 8.01 -0.43 5.97
C SER A 66 6.58 -0.03 5.69
N GLU A 67 6.43 0.91 4.77
CA GLU A 67 5.10 1.36 4.38
C GLU A 67 5.10 1.71 2.89
N VAL A 68 3.93 1.65 2.28
CA VAL A 68 3.72 2.15 0.92
C VAL A 68 3.20 3.58 1.06
N CYS A 69 3.82 4.52 0.36
CA CYS A 69 3.38 5.90 0.42
C CYS A 69 2.81 6.33 -0.93
N LEU A 70 1.58 6.83 -0.90
CA LEU A 70 0.94 7.44 -2.05
C LEU A 70 1.06 8.94 -1.90
N ASN A 71 1.72 9.59 -2.87
CA ASN A 71 1.84 11.04 -2.88
C ASN A 71 0.77 11.63 -3.78
N VAL A 72 0.04 12.61 -3.25
CA VAL A 72 -1.01 13.33 -3.98
C VAL A 72 -0.78 14.83 -3.79
N ASP A 73 -1.46 15.64 -4.58
CA ASP A 73 -1.38 17.09 -4.39
C ASP A 73 -1.79 17.44 -2.95
N LYS A 74 -1.13 18.42 -2.37
CA LYS A 74 -1.39 18.77 -0.96
C LYS A 74 -2.86 19.09 -0.68
N ASP A 75 -3.57 19.63 -1.66
CA ASP A 75 -4.98 19.96 -1.50
C ASP A 75 -5.88 18.74 -1.56
N GLU A 76 -5.34 17.59 -1.94
CA GLU A 76 -6.10 16.35 -2.09
C GLU A 76 -5.97 15.42 -0.89
N VAL A 77 -5.00 15.64 0.00
CA VAL A 77 -4.73 14.70 1.10
C VAL A 77 -5.98 14.46 1.95
N LEU A 78 -6.65 15.52 2.39
CA LEU A 78 -7.84 15.38 3.24
C LEU A 78 -9.04 14.84 2.48
N LYS A 79 -9.12 15.11 1.18
CA LYS A 79 -10.18 14.51 0.35
C LYS A 79 -10.00 13.00 0.25
N VAL A 80 -8.76 12.55 0.06
CA VAL A 80 -8.44 11.12 0.03
C VAL A 80 -8.80 10.49 1.38
N TYR A 81 -8.42 11.15 2.48
CA TYR A 81 -8.76 10.67 3.81
C TYR A 81 -10.26 10.45 3.96
N ASN A 82 -11.07 11.46 3.60
CA ASN A 82 -12.51 11.37 3.72
C ASN A 82 -13.09 10.27 2.83
N ASN A 83 -12.58 10.13 1.61
CA ASN A 83 -13.05 9.09 0.69
C ASN A 83 -12.72 7.70 1.21
N TRP A 84 -11.50 7.52 1.70
CA TRP A 84 -11.08 6.19 2.17
C TRP A 84 -11.78 5.78 3.46
N THR A 85 -11.94 6.70 4.39
CA THR A 85 -12.63 6.39 5.65
C THR A 85 -14.09 6.06 5.42
N ALA A 86 -14.70 6.64 4.39
CA ALA A 86 -16.08 6.31 4.02
C ALA A 86 -16.21 4.85 3.57
N THR A 87 -15.14 4.21 3.13
CA THR A 87 -15.16 2.80 2.72
C THR A 87 -14.83 1.85 3.87
N GLY A 88 -14.59 2.36 5.07
CA GLY A 88 -14.31 1.54 6.24
C GLY A 88 -12.85 1.17 6.43
N VAL A 89 -11.93 1.89 5.81
CA VAL A 89 -10.49 1.66 5.98
C VAL A 89 -10.09 1.94 7.41
N GLU A 90 -9.25 1.07 7.99
CA GLU A 90 -8.74 1.28 9.34
C GLU A 90 -7.68 2.37 9.35
N VAL A 91 -7.86 3.38 10.20
CA VAL A 91 -6.90 4.49 10.31
C VAL A 91 -5.89 4.14 11.39
N LEU A 92 -4.59 4.19 11.03
CA LEU A 92 -3.49 3.96 11.98
C LEU A 92 -2.99 5.28 12.55
N GLU A 93 -2.92 6.33 11.72
CA GLU A 93 -2.55 7.68 12.16
C GLU A 93 -3.49 8.66 11.47
N GLU A 94 -4.22 9.42 12.28
CA GLU A 94 -5.11 10.42 11.73
C GLU A 94 -4.34 11.57 11.08
N PRO A 95 -4.98 12.39 10.24
CA PRO A 95 -4.30 13.50 9.60
C PRO A 95 -3.58 14.38 10.61
N HIS A 96 -2.31 14.65 10.35
CA HIS A 96 -1.47 15.46 11.21
C HIS A 96 -0.36 16.07 10.36
N GLU A 97 0.31 17.08 10.93
CA GLU A 97 1.45 17.72 10.27
C GLU A 97 2.72 16.99 10.61
N ASP A 98 3.54 16.75 9.60
CA ASP A 98 4.85 16.15 9.76
C ASP A 98 5.80 16.85 8.78
N VAL A 99 7.03 16.34 8.65
CA VAL A 99 8.02 16.97 7.76
C VAL A 99 7.54 17.02 6.30
N PHE A 100 6.64 16.13 5.91
CA PHE A 100 6.08 16.09 4.55
C PHE A 100 4.95 17.10 4.33
N GLY A 101 4.41 17.68 5.39
CA GLY A 101 3.15 18.41 5.38
C GLY A 101 2.06 17.57 6.03
N THR A 102 0.79 17.81 5.66
CA THR A 102 -0.34 17.04 6.19
C THR A 102 -0.30 15.63 5.64
N THR A 103 -0.34 14.64 6.54
CA THR A 103 -0.23 13.24 6.17
C THR A 103 -1.10 12.38 7.08
N PHE A 104 -1.44 11.18 6.62
CA PHE A 104 -2.13 10.19 7.44
C PHE A 104 -1.68 8.80 7.02
N VAL A 105 -1.98 7.79 7.85
CA VAL A 105 -1.62 6.40 7.58
C VAL A 105 -2.83 5.53 7.85
N VAL A 106 -3.10 4.61 6.93
CA VAL A 106 -4.15 3.61 7.09
C VAL A 106 -3.53 2.22 7.01
N ALA A 107 -4.32 1.22 7.39
CA ALA A 107 -3.91 -0.18 7.30
C ALA A 107 -4.53 -0.81 6.07
N ASP A 108 -3.75 -1.65 5.39
CA ASP A 108 -4.32 -2.55 4.40
C ASP A 108 -5.03 -3.70 5.13
N PRO A 109 -5.64 -4.68 4.44
CA PRO A 109 -6.39 -5.75 5.13
C PRO A 109 -5.57 -6.56 6.13
N ASP A 110 -4.25 -6.56 6.05
CA ASP A 110 -3.38 -7.31 6.97
C ASP A 110 -2.64 -6.41 7.95
N GLY A 111 -2.98 -5.14 8.00
CA GLY A 111 -2.33 -4.20 8.90
C GLY A 111 -1.04 -3.61 8.37
N ASN A 112 -0.72 -3.82 7.10
CA ASN A 112 0.43 -3.16 6.50
C ASN A 112 0.15 -1.67 6.37
N ARG A 113 1.17 -0.86 6.61
CA ARG A 113 1.02 0.59 6.64
C ARG A 113 0.96 1.17 5.23
N VAL A 114 -0.02 2.02 4.99
CA VAL A 114 -0.15 2.78 3.75
C VAL A 114 -0.29 4.25 4.11
N ARG A 115 0.66 5.05 3.69
CA ARG A 115 0.70 6.49 3.99
C ARG A 115 0.22 7.28 2.79
N VAL A 116 -0.47 8.38 3.06
CA VAL A 116 -0.77 9.39 2.04
C VAL A 116 -0.09 10.69 2.47
N ALA A 117 0.63 11.29 1.56
CA ALA A 117 1.38 12.51 1.84
C ALA A 117 1.40 13.41 0.60
N PRO A 118 1.72 14.69 0.75
CA PRO A 118 1.72 15.59 -0.41
C PRO A 118 2.95 15.36 -1.29
N ILE A 119 2.77 15.62 -2.59
CA ILE A 119 3.87 15.72 -3.55
C ILE A 119 4.67 16.98 -3.20
N ASP A 120 5.96 16.88 -3.30
CA ASP A 120 6.86 18.04 -3.08
C ASP A 120 6.74 19.07 -4.18
#